data_bbbc6cdc3dad3155e8b256c55ce37c1e
#
_entry.id   bbbc6cdc3dad3155e8b256c55ce37c1e
#
_cell.length_a   1.000
_cell.length_b   1.000
_cell.length_c   1.000
_cell.angle_alpha   90.00
_cell.angle_beta   90.00
_cell.angle_gamma   90.00
#
_symmetry.space_group_name_H-M   'P 1'
#
loop_
_entity.id
_entity.type
_entity.pdbx_description
1 polymer ?
#
loop_
_entity_poly.entity_id
_entity_poly.type
_entity_poly.pdbx_seq_one_letter_code
_entity_poly.pdbx_strand_id
1 'polypeptide(L)'
;MSEQATLGTAVVTGASAGLGKIYADRLARRGHDLLLVARRADLLEEVAAGLRAKYGVKVQTLAADLAAAGDLERVSKAVAADPSITLLINNAGLSTLAPVALTTSAQLQSMLDVNINALAHLSHAALTAFKARNRGTLVNIGSVLGFYTLPISSIYSGTKAFVVAFTRGLQEEVAGTGVKVQLVLPAATATDIWELSGVPVSALAEGTVMQAEECVDAALAGLDLGEAITLPSVNDAALLTGFTDASAKLFGASQTSKPAARYLATA
;
A
#
# COMPACT_ATOMS: atom_id res chain seq x y z
N MET A 1 7.03 -24.29 -28.93
CA MET A 1 7.00 -23.72 -27.57
C MET A 1 6.07 -22.53 -27.66
N SER A 2 4.85 -22.62 -27.10
CA SER A 2 3.89 -21.53 -27.10
C SER A 2 4.48 -20.40 -26.23
N GLU A 3 4.63 -19.22 -26.80
CA GLU A 3 4.89 -17.98 -26.04
C GLU A 3 3.78 -17.84 -25.01
N GLN A 4 4.07 -18.13 -23.76
CA GLN A 4 3.14 -17.82 -22.67
C GLN A 4 2.95 -16.29 -22.70
N ALA A 5 1.73 -15.85 -22.96
CA ALA A 5 1.38 -14.44 -22.94
C ALA A 5 1.78 -13.89 -21.56
N THR A 6 2.80 -13.03 -21.52
CA THR A 6 3.27 -12.45 -20.25
C THR A 6 2.15 -11.61 -19.64
N LEU A 7 1.95 -11.74 -18.34
CA LEU A 7 0.98 -10.92 -17.59
C LEU A 7 1.40 -9.43 -17.54
N GLY A 8 2.55 -9.11 -18.15
CA GLY A 8 3.21 -7.82 -18.10
C GLY A 8 4.10 -7.67 -16.86
N THR A 9 4.66 -6.48 -16.70
CA THR A 9 5.60 -6.16 -15.61
C THR A 9 4.83 -5.66 -14.39
N ALA A 10 5.16 -6.24 -13.23
CA ALA A 10 4.70 -5.75 -11.93
C ALA A 10 5.81 -4.92 -11.27
N VAL A 11 5.48 -3.70 -10.86
CA VAL A 11 6.36 -2.85 -10.05
C VAL A 11 6.06 -3.10 -8.58
N VAL A 12 7.10 -3.34 -7.77
CA VAL A 12 6.96 -3.50 -6.32
C VAL A 12 7.89 -2.55 -5.60
N THR A 13 7.34 -1.63 -4.82
CA THR A 13 8.12 -0.72 -3.98
C THR A 13 8.38 -1.32 -2.60
N GLY A 14 9.54 -1.03 -2.01
CA GLY A 14 9.97 -1.66 -0.76
C GLY A 14 10.28 -3.14 -0.90
N ALA A 15 10.73 -3.59 -2.08
CA ALA A 15 10.87 -4.98 -2.46
C ALA A 15 12.06 -5.73 -1.84
N SER A 16 12.93 -5.06 -1.08
CA SER A 16 14.13 -5.70 -0.51
C SER A 16 13.87 -6.49 0.78
N ALA A 17 12.69 -6.34 1.40
CA ALA A 17 12.36 -7.00 2.68
C ALA A 17 10.84 -7.08 2.89
N GLY A 18 10.41 -7.79 3.94
CA GLY A 18 9.03 -7.85 4.42
C GLY A 18 8.01 -8.19 3.35
N LEU A 19 6.84 -7.55 3.41
CA LEU A 19 5.74 -7.81 2.48
C LEU A 19 6.15 -7.60 1.00
N GLY A 20 6.97 -6.57 0.71
CA GLY A 20 7.41 -6.27 -0.65
C GLY A 20 8.20 -7.41 -1.30
N LYS A 21 9.11 -8.04 -0.53
CA LYS A 21 9.87 -9.21 -1.00
C LYS A 21 8.93 -10.39 -1.28
N ILE A 22 7.91 -10.58 -0.46
CA ILE A 22 6.94 -11.66 -0.62
C ILE A 22 6.02 -11.38 -1.80
N TYR A 23 5.53 -10.14 -1.98
CA TYR A 23 4.81 -9.76 -3.20
C TYR A 23 5.61 -10.05 -4.46
N ALA A 24 6.91 -9.70 -4.48
CA ALA A 24 7.78 -9.98 -5.61
C ALA A 24 7.87 -11.50 -5.90
N ASP A 25 8.03 -12.35 -4.88
CA ASP A 25 8.05 -13.81 -5.04
C ASP A 25 6.71 -14.34 -5.59
N ARG A 26 5.58 -13.91 -5.03
CA ARG A 26 4.25 -14.36 -5.46
C ARG A 26 3.92 -13.91 -6.89
N LEU A 27 4.30 -12.69 -7.28
CA LEU A 27 4.05 -12.16 -8.62
C LEU A 27 4.97 -12.82 -9.66
N ALA A 28 6.24 -13.08 -9.33
CA ALA A 28 7.14 -13.87 -10.17
C ALA A 28 6.59 -15.29 -10.40
N ARG A 29 6.13 -15.95 -9.34
CA ARG A 29 5.48 -17.27 -9.43
C ARG A 29 4.24 -17.29 -10.32
N ARG A 30 3.50 -16.16 -10.37
CA ARG A 30 2.33 -15.99 -11.25
C ARG A 30 2.71 -15.71 -12.70
N GLY A 31 4.00 -15.47 -13.03
CA GLY A 31 4.50 -15.21 -14.37
C GLY A 31 4.59 -13.74 -14.76
N HIS A 32 4.54 -12.81 -13.80
CA HIS A 32 4.90 -11.42 -14.06
C HIS A 32 6.41 -11.24 -14.22
N ASP A 33 6.83 -10.43 -15.18
CA ASP A 33 8.13 -9.76 -15.11
C ASP A 33 8.09 -8.72 -14.00
N LEU A 34 9.24 -8.34 -13.43
CA LEU A 34 9.27 -7.47 -12.25
C LEU A 34 10.18 -6.26 -12.45
N LEU A 35 9.76 -5.11 -11.91
CA LEU A 35 10.60 -3.98 -11.58
C LEU A 35 10.59 -3.79 -10.06
N LEU A 36 11.68 -4.12 -9.39
CA LEU A 36 11.82 -4.03 -7.95
C LEU A 36 12.44 -2.68 -7.57
N VAL A 37 11.81 -1.98 -6.62
CA VAL A 37 12.25 -0.66 -6.16
C VAL A 37 12.51 -0.69 -4.67
N ALA A 38 13.73 -0.35 -4.23
CA ALA A 38 14.10 -0.16 -2.83
C ALA A 38 15.43 0.62 -2.71
N ARG A 39 15.77 1.06 -1.49
CA ARG A 39 16.99 1.84 -1.23
C ARG A 39 18.26 0.99 -1.28
N ARG A 40 18.22 -0.21 -0.74
CA ARG A 40 19.38 -1.10 -0.54
C ARG A 40 19.61 -1.90 -1.82
N ALA A 41 20.55 -1.42 -2.67
CA ALA A 41 20.83 -2.01 -3.98
C ALA A 41 21.25 -3.48 -3.88
N ASP A 42 22.15 -3.80 -2.94
CA ASP A 42 22.70 -5.15 -2.78
C ASP A 42 21.61 -6.18 -2.43
N LEU A 43 20.77 -5.86 -1.42
CA LEU A 43 19.67 -6.73 -1.04
C LEU A 43 18.59 -6.83 -2.12
N LEU A 44 18.39 -5.76 -2.87
CA LEU A 44 17.44 -5.74 -3.97
C LEU A 44 17.90 -6.66 -5.10
N GLU A 45 19.19 -6.65 -5.42
CA GLU A 45 19.78 -7.52 -6.44
C GLU A 45 19.82 -8.99 -5.98
N GLU A 46 20.09 -9.26 -4.70
CA GLU A 46 20.00 -10.61 -4.14
C GLU A 46 18.58 -11.19 -4.34
N VAL A 47 17.55 -10.42 -4.01
CA VAL A 47 16.15 -10.81 -4.24
C VAL A 47 15.88 -11.06 -5.72
N ALA A 48 16.33 -10.15 -6.58
CA ALA A 48 16.13 -10.25 -8.03
C ALA A 48 16.81 -11.49 -8.62
N ALA A 49 18.05 -11.77 -8.23
CA ALA A 49 18.81 -12.94 -8.70
C ALA A 49 18.10 -14.24 -8.27
N GLY A 50 17.64 -14.33 -7.02
CA GLY A 50 16.88 -15.46 -6.53
C GLY A 50 15.58 -15.70 -7.32
N LEU A 51 14.84 -14.65 -7.64
CA LEU A 51 13.59 -14.74 -8.41
C LEU A 51 13.84 -15.13 -9.87
N ARG A 52 14.87 -14.58 -10.52
CA ARG A 52 15.27 -14.97 -11.88
C ARG A 52 15.61 -16.46 -11.93
N ALA A 53 16.41 -16.94 -10.98
CA ALA A 53 16.82 -18.33 -10.90
C ALA A 53 15.66 -19.29 -10.64
N LYS A 54 14.73 -18.88 -9.77
CA LYS A 54 13.62 -19.73 -9.31
C LYS A 54 12.48 -19.83 -10.33
N TYR A 55 12.15 -18.71 -11.00
CA TYR A 55 10.94 -18.61 -11.82
C TYR A 55 11.20 -18.33 -13.30
N GLY A 56 12.42 -17.98 -13.71
CA GLY A 56 12.75 -17.70 -15.10
C GLY A 56 12.15 -16.42 -15.68
N VAL A 57 11.58 -15.57 -14.84
CA VAL A 57 11.01 -14.27 -15.24
C VAL A 57 12.11 -13.19 -15.34
N LYS A 58 11.83 -12.12 -16.09
CA LYS A 58 12.72 -10.94 -16.10
C LYS A 58 12.51 -10.15 -14.82
N VAL A 59 13.60 -9.82 -14.13
CA VAL A 59 13.57 -8.97 -12.95
C VAL A 59 14.58 -7.85 -13.11
N GLN A 60 14.11 -6.63 -13.14
CA GLN A 60 14.91 -5.42 -13.11
C GLN A 60 14.91 -4.83 -11.70
N THR A 61 16.00 -4.20 -11.31
CA THR A 61 16.16 -3.51 -10.04
C THR A 61 16.33 -2.01 -10.28
N LEU A 62 15.73 -1.19 -9.44
CA LEU A 62 15.87 0.26 -9.44
C LEU A 62 16.14 0.73 -8.02
N ALA A 63 17.41 0.88 -7.66
CA ALA A 63 17.78 1.43 -6.37
C ALA A 63 17.34 2.90 -6.28
N ALA A 64 16.46 3.20 -5.31
CA ALA A 64 15.89 4.53 -5.13
C ALA A 64 15.48 4.77 -3.68
N ASP A 65 15.77 5.94 -3.16
CA ASP A 65 15.18 6.45 -1.94
C ASP A 65 13.91 7.26 -2.28
N LEU A 66 12.77 6.69 -2.01
CA LEU A 66 11.48 7.33 -2.33
C LEU A 66 11.19 8.57 -1.48
N ALA A 67 11.98 8.87 -0.44
CA ALA A 67 11.94 10.15 0.25
C ALA A 67 12.72 11.26 -0.49
N ALA A 68 13.61 10.89 -1.41
CA ALA A 68 14.39 11.84 -2.22
C ALA A 68 13.62 12.19 -3.50
N ALA A 69 13.35 13.48 -3.72
CA ALA A 69 12.53 13.97 -4.84
C ALA A 69 13.06 13.50 -6.22
N GLY A 70 14.38 13.53 -6.44
CA GLY A 70 14.99 13.09 -7.70
C GLY A 70 14.83 11.59 -7.96
N ASP A 71 14.92 10.77 -6.92
CA ASP A 71 14.71 9.33 -7.03
C ASP A 71 13.24 9.01 -7.26
N LEU A 72 12.33 9.67 -6.53
CA LEU A 72 10.90 9.53 -6.72
C LEU A 72 10.48 9.91 -8.15
N GLU A 73 11.01 11.02 -8.68
CA GLU A 73 10.77 11.44 -10.06
C GLU A 73 11.26 10.39 -11.07
N ARG A 74 12.44 9.81 -10.84
CA ARG A 74 13.02 8.76 -11.70
C ARG A 74 12.14 7.50 -11.70
N VAL A 75 11.67 7.05 -10.54
CA VAL A 75 10.76 5.90 -10.45
C VAL A 75 9.41 6.22 -11.09
N SER A 76 8.85 7.40 -10.85
CA SER A 76 7.57 7.84 -11.45
C SER A 76 7.64 7.87 -12.97
N LYS A 77 8.73 8.38 -13.54
CA LYS A 77 8.96 8.35 -14.99
C LYS A 77 9.05 6.93 -15.55
N ALA A 78 9.77 6.03 -14.86
CA ALA A 78 9.86 4.63 -15.27
C ALA A 78 8.47 3.96 -15.28
N VAL A 79 7.66 4.20 -14.25
CA VAL A 79 6.27 3.66 -14.16
C VAL A 79 5.37 4.21 -15.26
N ALA A 80 5.48 5.51 -15.57
CA ALA A 80 4.63 6.15 -16.57
C ALA A 80 4.99 5.76 -18.01
N ALA A 81 6.29 5.59 -18.31
CA ALA A 81 6.81 5.45 -19.67
C ALA A 81 6.77 4.00 -20.18
N ASP A 82 6.81 2.99 -19.33
CA ASP A 82 6.88 1.59 -19.75
C ASP A 82 5.47 0.99 -19.94
N PRO A 83 5.05 0.72 -21.20
CA PRO A 83 3.73 0.15 -21.48
C PRO A 83 3.59 -1.31 -21.02
N SER A 84 4.68 -2.01 -20.74
CA SER A 84 4.65 -3.37 -20.20
C SER A 84 4.19 -3.43 -18.75
N ILE A 85 4.29 -2.32 -18.00
CA ILE A 85 3.88 -2.27 -16.60
C ILE A 85 2.34 -2.32 -16.52
N THR A 86 1.84 -3.42 -15.94
CA THR A 86 0.41 -3.69 -15.79
C THR A 86 -0.05 -3.72 -14.34
N LEU A 87 0.90 -3.72 -13.40
CA LEU A 87 0.61 -3.78 -11.95
C LEU A 87 1.61 -2.91 -11.19
N LEU A 88 1.11 -2.10 -10.26
CA LEU A 88 1.93 -1.40 -9.28
C LEU A 88 1.49 -1.79 -7.86
N ILE A 89 2.44 -2.28 -7.06
CA ILE A 89 2.29 -2.50 -5.62
C ILE A 89 3.02 -1.37 -4.88
N ASN A 90 2.28 -0.40 -4.40
CA ASN A 90 2.78 0.63 -3.49
C ASN A 90 2.87 0.06 -2.07
N ASN A 91 3.96 -0.64 -1.79
CA ASN A 91 4.21 -1.30 -0.52
C ASN A 91 5.24 -0.55 0.35
N ALA A 92 6.15 0.23 -0.24
CA ALA A 92 7.13 0.99 0.55
C ALA A 92 6.45 1.81 1.63
N GLY A 93 6.95 1.71 2.86
CA GLY A 93 6.41 2.43 3.99
C GLY A 93 7.36 2.42 5.17
N LEU A 94 7.22 3.42 6.03
CA LEU A 94 7.95 3.58 7.27
C LEU A 94 6.96 3.67 8.42
N SER A 95 7.40 3.22 9.60
CA SER A 95 6.65 3.38 10.85
C SER A 95 7.57 3.87 11.94
N THR A 96 7.12 4.87 12.67
CA THR A 96 7.67 5.25 13.99
C THR A 96 6.49 5.28 14.95
N LEU A 97 6.53 4.39 15.93
CA LEU A 97 5.48 4.27 16.94
C LEU A 97 5.97 4.92 18.24
N ALA A 98 5.67 6.20 18.38
CA ALA A 98 6.01 7.00 19.53
C ALA A 98 4.98 8.14 19.71
N PRO A 99 4.82 8.68 20.95
CA PRO A 99 4.11 9.93 21.15
C PRO A 99 4.68 11.04 20.27
N VAL A 100 3.81 11.89 19.69
CA VAL A 100 4.23 12.95 18.77
C VAL A 100 5.33 13.85 19.35
N ALA A 101 5.21 14.19 20.62
CA ALA A 101 6.19 15.03 21.31
C ALA A 101 7.59 14.38 21.44
N LEU A 102 7.71 13.07 21.27
CA LEU A 102 8.97 12.31 21.31
C LEU A 102 9.47 11.93 19.92
N THR A 103 8.70 12.21 18.87
CA THR A 103 9.10 11.96 17.49
C THR A 103 9.94 13.11 16.97
N THR A 104 11.09 12.83 16.38
CA THR A 104 11.93 13.86 15.76
C THR A 104 11.30 14.39 14.47
N SER A 105 11.61 15.63 14.11
CA SER A 105 11.14 16.21 12.83
C SER A 105 11.60 15.38 11.62
N ALA A 106 12.79 14.77 11.67
CA ALA A 106 13.28 13.92 10.59
C ALA A 106 12.46 12.64 10.45
N GLN A 107 12.10 11.98 11.55
CA GLN A 107 11.24 10.79 11.54
C GLN A 107 9.84 11.11 11.01
N LEU A 108 9.27 12.24 11.46
CA LEU A 108 7.98 12.74 10.96
C LEU A 108 8.06 12.97 9.45
N GLN A 109 9.05 13.75 8.99
CA GLN A 109 9.19 14.08 7.56
C GLN A 109 9.37 12.81 6.72
N SER A 110 10.22 11.87 7.13
CA SER A 110 10.44 10.62 6.42
C SER A 110 9.16 9.79 6.27
N MET A 111 8.30 9.74 7.30
CA MET A 111 7.00 9.06 7.18
C MET A 111 6.07 9.76 6.20
N LEU A 112 6.04 11.10 6.18
CA LEU A 112 5.24 11.85 5.21
C LEU A 112 5.75 11.62 3.77
N ASP A 113 7.06 11.68 3.58
CA ASP A 113 7.66 11.52 2.25
C ASP A 113 7.43 10.14 1.67
N VAL A 114 7.63 9.08 2.46
CA VAL A 114 7.49 7.71 1.95
C VAL A 114 6.03 7.25 1.92
N ASN A 115 5.29 7.44 3.03
CA ASN A 115 3.95 6.86 3.14
C ASN A 115 2.88 7.67 2.39
N ILE A 116 3.11 8.97 2.16
CA ILE A 116 2.16 9.86 1.50
C ILE A 116 2.69 10.30 0.14
N ASN A 117 3.78 11.10 0.10
CA ASN A 117 4.24 11.73 -1.12
C ASN A 117 4.62 10.69 -2.18
N ALA A 118 5.45 9.70 -1.82
CA ALA A 118 5.87 8.67 -2.76
C ALA A 118 4.68 7.85 -3.27
N LEU A 119 3.81 7.38 -2.37
CA LEU A 119 2.62 6.61 -2.76
C LEU A 119 1.70 7.41 -3.69
N ALA A 120 1.46 8.69 -3.38
CA ALA A 120 0.60 9.55 -4.20
C ALA A 120 1.19 9.79 -5.60
N HIS A 121 2.48 10.14 -5.69
CA HIS A 121 3.15 10.37 -6.98
C HIS A 121 3.20 9.11 -7.85
N LEU A 122 3.53 7.96 -7.27
CA LEU A 122 3.58 6.69 -8.00
C LEU A 122 2.18 6.23 -8.42
N SER A 123 1.17 6.41 -7.57
CA SER A 123 -0.22 6.15 -7.93
C SER A 123 -0.67 7.03 -9.09
N HIS A 124 -0.35 8.33 -9.07
CA HIS A 124 -0.66 9.27 -10.16
C HIS A 124 0.01 8.82 -11.48
N ALA A 125 1.30 8.49 -11.44
CA ALA A 125 2.04 8.04 -12.62
C ALA A 125 1.43 6.76 -13.22
N ALA A 126 1.16 5.76 -12.38
CA ALA A 126 0.55 4.50 -12.81
C ALA A 126 -0.88 4.71 -13.33
N LEU A 127 -1.72 5.45 -12.59
CA LEU A 127 -3.12 5.64 -12.95
C LEU A 127 -3.26 6.38 -14.28
N THR A 128 -2.45 7.41 -14.51
CA THR A 128 -2.41 8.14 -15.79
C THR A 128 -2.12 7.19 -16.94
N ALA A 129 -1.09 6.34 -16.81
CA ALA A 129 -0.74 5.36 -17.83
C ALA A 129 -1.79 4.26 -17.98
N PHE A 130 -2.37 3.76 -16.88
CA PHE A 130 -3.39 2.72 -16.89
C PHE A 130 -4.72 3.20 -17.49
N LYS A 131 -5.16 4.41 -17.15
CA LYS A 131 -6.38 5.01 -17.72
C LYS A 131 -6.24 5.23 -19.22
N ALA A 132 -5.08 5.71 -19.70
CA ALA A 132 -4.84 5.88 -21.13
C ALA A 132 -4.95 4.57 -21.93
N ARG A 133 -4.63 3.43 -21.30
CA ARG A 133 -4.72 2.09 -21.92
C ARG A 133 -6.02 1.35 -21.54
N ASN A 134 -6.84 1.93 -20.69
CA ASN A 134 -8.00 1.29 -20.05
C ASN A 134 -7.69 -0.10 -19.46
N ARG A 135 -6.48 -0.26 -18.92
CA ARG A 135 -5.98 -1.53 -18.37
C ARG A 135 -4.85 -1.29 -17.39
N GLY A 136 -4.91 -1.92 -16.23
CA GLY A 136 -3.87 -1.93 -15.21
C GLY A 136 -4.43 -2.14 -13.82
N THR A 137 -3.55 -2.44 -12.88
CA THR A 137 -3.91 -2.69 -11.49
C THR A 137 -3.01 -1.89 -10.55
N LEU A 138 -3.60 -1.14 -9.65
CA LEU A 138 -2.91 -0.43 -8.58
C LEU A 138 -3.28 -1.06 -7.25
N VAL A 139 -2.28 -1.44 -6.45
CA VAL A 139 -2.46 -1.95 -5.08
C VAL A 139 -1.75 -1.02 -4.12
N ASN A 140 -2.48 -0.40 -3.22
CA ASN A 140 -1.94 0.45 -2.17
C ASN A 140 -1.98 -0.27 -0.81
N ILE A 141 -0.83 -0.39 -0.16
CA ILE A 141 -0.73 -1.02 1.16
C ILE A 141 -0.97 0.04 2.24
N GLY A 142 -2.17 0.02 2.78
CA GLY A 142 -2.59 0.81 3.92
C GLY A 142 -2.20 0.18 5.27
N SER A 143 -3.12 0.24 6.20
CA SER A 143 -3.10 -0.44 7.50
C SER A 143 -4.48 -0.29 8.16
N VAL A 144 -4.87 -1.19 9.04
CA VAL A 144 -6.02 -1.01 9.93
C VAL A 144 -5.89 0.24 10.82
N LEU A 145 -4.65 0.69 11.08
CA LEU A 145 -4.39 1.96 11.75
C LEU A 145 -4.74 3.20 10.89
N GLY A 146 -5.19 3.01 9.65
CA GLY A 146 -5.76 4.08 8.84
C GLY A 146 -7.19 4.46 9.23
N PHE A 147 -7.91 3.61 9.97
CA PHE A 147 -9.24 3.92 10.53
C PHE A 147 -9.31 3.77 12.05
N TYR A 148 -8.23 3.34 12.70
CA TYR A 148 -8.11 3.27 14.14
C TYR A 148 -6.76 3.84 14.60
N THR A 149 -6.73 4.49 15.77
CA THR A 149 -5.52 5.14 16.27
C THR A 149 -5.14 4.62 17.65
N LEU A 150 -3.85 4.55 17.92
CA LEU A 150 -3.27 4.24 19.22
C LEU A 150 -2.51 5.48 19.75
N PRO A 151 -2.32 5.65 21.06
CA PRO A 151 -1.62 6.81 21.60
C PRO A 151 -0.20 7.04 21.05
N ILE A 152 0.46 5.97 20.57
CA ILE A 152 1.81 6.02 20.01
C ILE A 152 1.83 6.00 18.48
N SER A 153 0.68 5.97 17.82
CA SER A 153 0.61 5.79 16.36
C SER A 153 0.09 7.02 15.61
N SER A 154 -0.08 8.17 16.27
CA SER A 154 -0.80 9.33 15.69
C SER A 154 -0.28 9.72 14.30
N ILE A 155 1.03 9.87 14.11
CA ILE A 155 1.62 10.26 12.82
C ILE A 155 1.44 9.12 11.82
N TYR A 156 1.82 7.89 12.18
CA TYR A 156 1.69 6.73 11.31
C TYR A 156 0.23 6.50 10.90
N SER A 157 -0.70 6.52 11.87
CA SER A 157 -2.15 6.40 11.59
C SER A 157 -2.64 7.50 10.66
N GLY A 158 -2.18 8.75 10.85
CA GLY A 158 -2.48 9.86 9.94
C GLY A 158 -2.01 9.59 8.51
N THR A 159 -0.79 9.06 8.33
CA THR A 159 -0.31 8.68 6.98
C THR A 159 -1.13 7.55 6.38
N LYS A 160 -1.54 6.56 7.16
CA LYS A 160 -2.33 5.44 6.69
C LYS A 160 -3.82 5.81 6.47
N ALA A 161 -4.34 6.78 7.22
CA ALA A 161 -5.65 7.38 6.96
C ALA A 161 -5.68 8.13 5.61
N PHE A 162 -4.57 8.85 5.27
CA PHE A 162 -4.41 9.40 3.93
C PHE A 162 -4.50 8.30 2.86
N VAL A 163 -3.76 7.19 3.01
CA VAL A 163 -3.78 6.08 2.05
C VAL A 163 -5.18 5.50 1.89
N VAL A 164 -5.93 5.33 3.00
CA VAL A 164 -7.32 4.84 2.97
C VAL A 164 -8.22 5.78 2.17
N ALA A 165 -8.24 7.07 2.53
CA ALA A 165 -9.10 8.05 1.87
C ALA A 165 -8.71 8.26 0.40
N PHE A 166 -7.41 8.40 0.12
CA PHE A 166 -6.87 8.57 -1.23
C PHE A 166 -7.22 7.39 -2.13
N THR A 167 -6.97 6.15 -1.68
CA THR A 167 -7.23 4.96 -2.49
C THR A 167 -8.73 4.77 -2.77
N ARG A 168 -9.60 5.06 -1.80
CA ARG A 168 -11.05 5.05 -2.02
C ARG A 168 -11.47 6.08 -3.07
N GLY A 169 -10.91 7.30 -3.04
CA GLY A 169 -11.13 8.30 -4.09
C GLY A 169 -10.71 7.79 -5.47
N LEU A 170 -9.53 7.14 -5.56
CA LEU A 170 -9.07 6.54 -6.82
C LEU A 170 -10.00 5.42 -7.33
N GLN A 171 -10.58 4.63 -6.44
CA GLN A 171 -11.56 3.59 -6.81
C GLN A 171 -12.80 4.19 -7.50
N GLU A 172 -13.31 5.30 -6.97
CA GLU A 172 -14.42 6.05 -7.59
C GLU A 172 -14.01 6.63 -8.96
N GLU A 173 -12.79 7.17 -9.07
CA GLU A 173 -12.29 7.74 -10.34
C GLU A 173 -12.14 6.72 -11.48
N VAL A 174 -11.94 5.45 -11.17
CA VAL A 174 -11.78 4.39 -12.17
C VAL A 174 -13.02 3.52 -12.33
N ALA A 175 -14.09 3.82 -11.61
CA ALA A 175 -15.33 3.06 -11.69
C ALA A 175 -15.83 2.96 -13.16
N GLY A 176 -16.21 1.76 -13.57
CA GLY A 176 -16.66 1.51 -14.95
C GLY A 176 -15.56 1.44 -16.00
N THR A 177 -14.28 1.52 -15.61
CA THR A 177 -13.13 1.33 -16.52
C THR A 177 -12.51 -0.06 -16.41
N GLY A 178 -11.54 -0.39 -17.27
CA GLY A 178 -10.73 -1.60 -17.17
C GLY A 178 -9.57 -1.52 -16.16
N VAL A 179 -9.46 -0.43 -15.40
CA VAL A 179 -8.43 -0.24 -14.37
C VAL A 179 -8.95 -0.74 -13.02
N LYS A 180 -8.10 -1.45 -12.28
CA LYS A 180 -8.41 -1.94 -10.93
C LYS A 180 -7.59 -1.19 -9.89
N VAL A 181 -8.20 -0.85 -8.76
CA VAL A 181 -7.53 -0.25 -7.61
C VAL A 181 -7.92 -1.02 -6.35
N GLN A 182 -6.93 -1.64 -5.69
CA GLN A 182 -7.13 -2.36 -4.44
C GLN A 182 -6.46 -1.61 -3.28
N LEU A 183 -7.17 -1.51 -2.17
CA LEU A 183 -6.63 -1.11 -0.87
C LEU A 183 -6.44 -2.35 -0.01
N VAL A 184 -5.23 -2.61 0.45
CA VAL A 184 -4.95 -3.69 1.41
C VAL A 184 -4.71 -3.07 2.79
N LEU A 185 -5.38 -3.57 3.80
CA LEU A 185 -5.33 -3.07 5.17
C LEU A 185 -4.80 -4.15 6.14
N PRO A 186 -3.48 -4.38 6.18
CA PRO A 186 -2.88 -5.30 7.15
C PRO A 186 -3.11 -4.82 8.58
N ALA A 187 -3.32 -5.77 9.48
CA ALA A 187 -3.15 -5.61 10.93
C ALA A 187 -1.67 -5.86 11.30
N ALA A 188 -1.40 -6.25 12.55
CA ALA A 188 -0.06 -6.61 12.96
C ALA A 188 0.44 -7.81 12.15
N THR A 189 1.55 -7.62 11.44
CA THR A 189 2.14 -8.61 10.55
C THR A 189 3.64 -8.75 10.84
N ALA A 190 4.14 -9.97 10.92
CA ALA A 190 5.53 -10.27 11.26
C ALA A 190 6.49 -9.81 10.16
N THR A 191 7.05 -8.63 10.31
CA THR A 191 8.02 -7.99 9.40
C THR A 191 9.00 -7.12 10.19
N ASP A 192 10.13 -6.78 9.60
CA ASP A 192 11.16 -5.91 10.19
C ASP A 192 10.65 -4.50 10.55
N ILE A 193 9.47 -4.12 10.08
CA ILE A 193 8.89 -2.79 10.36
C ILE A 193 8.70 -2.55 11.86
N TRP A 194 8.49 -3.61 12.63
CA TRP A 194 8.29 -3.51 14.07
C TRP A 194 9.57 -3.07 14.78
N GLU A 195 10.70 -3.72 14.49
CA GLU A 195 12.00 -3.33 15.06
C GLU A 195 12.37 -1.89 14.66
N LEU A 196 12.10 -1.53 13.40
CA LEU A 196 12.34 -0.18 12.87
C LEU A 196 11.38 0.87 13.45
N SER A 197 10.21 0.46 13.93
CA SER A 197 9.21 1.35 14.51
C SER A 197 9.50 1.76 15.97
N GLY A 198 10.41 1.06 16.63
CA GLY A 198 10.72 1.22 18.05
C GLY A 198 9.86 0.35 18.99
N VAL A 199 9.00 -0.51 18.45
CA VAL A 199 8.18 -1.47 19.21
C VAL A 199 8.50 -2.88 18.69
N PRO A 200 9.18 -3.75 19.45
CA PRO A 200 9.50 -5.09 19.00
C PRO A 200 8.23 -5.94 18.88
N VAL A 201 8.22 -6.84 17.90
CA VAL A 201 7.06 -7.73 17.66
C VAL A 201 6.69 -8.56 18.91
N SER A 202 7.66 -8.87 19.74
CA SER A 202 7.47 -9.58 21.01
C SER A 202 6.66 -8.80 22.06
N ALA A 203 6.47 -7.50 21.87
CA ALA A 203 5.61 -6.67 22.75
C ALA A 203 4.13 -6.77 22.39
N LEU A 204 3.79 -7.41 21.27
CA LEU A 204 2.41 -7.60 20.83
C LEU A 204 1.80 -8.82 21.52
N ALA A 205 0.47 -8.79 21.68
CA ALA A 205 -0.24 -9.91 22.30
C ALA A 205 -0.09 -11.19 21.46
N GLU A 206 0.08 -12.32 22.12
CA GLU A 206 0.16 -13.63 21.46
C GLU A 206 -1.08 -13.88 20.61
N GLY A 207 -0.89 -14.47 19.42
CA GLY A 207 -1.99 -14.77 18.48
C GLY A 207 -2.55 -13.57 17.71
N THR A 208 -1.97 -12.36 17.88
CA THR A 208 -2.45 -11.15 17.16
C THR A 208 -1.57 -10.78 15.95
N VAL A 209 -0.47 -11.48 15.73
CA VAL A 209 0.48 -11.19 14.66
C VAL A 209 0.36 -12.23 13.55
N MET A 210 -0.06 -11.81 12.37
CA MET A 210 -0.13 -12.65 11.17
C MET A 210 1.25 -12.84 10.54
N GLN A 211 1.53 -14.00 9.95
CA GLN A 211 2.74 -14.20 9.17
C GLN A 211 2.69 -13.35 7.89
N ALA A 212 3.85 -12.87 7.48
CA ALA A 212 3.94 -11.97 6.32
C ALA A 212 3.49 -12.65 5.02
N GLU A 213 3.80 -13.93 4.86
CA GLU A 213 3.38 -14.75 3.73
C GLU A 213 1.85 -14.87 3.65
N GLU A 214 1.21 -15.19 4.78
CA GLU A 214 -0.26 -15.30 4.87
C GLU A 214 -0.95 -13.99 4.54
N CYS A 215 -0.39 -12.87 5.01
CA CYS A 215 -0.91 -11.53 4.72
C CYS A 215 -0.89 -11.23 3.22
N VAL A 216 0.23 -11.51 2.53
CA VAL A 216 0.35 -11.27 1.09
C VAL A 216 -0.51 -12.25 0.30
N ASP A 217 -0.55 -13.52 0.69
CA ASP A 217 -1.36 -14.54 0.02
C ASP A 217 -2.87 -14.18 0.13
N ALA A 218 -3.34 -13.73 1.29
CA ALA A 218 -4.71 -13.22 1.46
C ALA A 218 -4.98 -11.95 0.65
N ALA A 219 -4.03 -11.01 0.60
CA ALA A 219 -4.18 -9.78 -0.18
C ALA A 219 -4.29 -10.07 -1.69
N LEU A 220 -3.49 -11.01 -2.20
CA LEU A 220 -3.55 -11.42 -3.60
C LEU A 220 -4.82 -12.25 -3.91
N ALA A 221 -5.30 -13.05 -2.96
CA ALA A 221 -6.58 -13.75 -3.09
C ALA A 221 -7.74 -12.74 -3.17
N GLY A 222 -7.73 -11.70 -2.32
CA GLY A 222 -8.72 -10.60 -2.40
C GLY A 222 -8.67 -9.88 -3.75
N LEU A 223 -7.48 -9.64 -4.30
CA LEU A 223 -7.33 -9.07 -5.63
C LEU A 223 -7.96 -9.97 -6.72
N ASP A 224 -7.73 -11.28 -6.64
CA ASP A 224 -8.29 -12.27 -7.58
C ASP A 224 -9.82 -12.34 -7.47
N LEU A 225 -10.37 -12.18 -6.25
CA LEU A 225 -11.82 -12.08 -5.99
C LEU A 225 -12.43 -10.75 -6.43
N GLY A 226 -11.60 -9.76 -6.78
CA GLY A 226 -12.06 -8.43 -7.19
C GLY A 226 -12.43 -7.51 -6.02
N GLU A 227 -11.94 -7.81 -4.81
CA GLU A 227 -12.16 -6.94 -3.65
C GLU A 227 -11.49 -5.57 -3.84
N ALA A 228 -12.27 -4.52 -3.68
CA ALA A 228 -11.74 -3.15 -3.69
C ALA A 228 -10.95 -2.84 -2.39
N ILE A 229 -11.36 -3.43 -1.26
CA ILE A 229 -10.70 -3.32 0.05
C ILE A 229 -10.54 -4.72 0.62
N THR A 230 -9.30 -5.11 0.89
CA THR A 230 -8.97 -6.40 1.51
C THR A 230 -8.40 -6.19 2.91
N LEU A 231 -9.03 -6.83 3.90
CA LEU A 231 -8.57 -6.91 5.28
C LEU A 231 -8.11 -8.34 5.57
N PRO A 232 -6.82 -8.67 5.43
CA PRO A 232 -6.31 -10.04 5.48
C PRO A 232 -6.70 -10.86 6.73
N SER A 233 -6.90 -10.19 7.86
CA SER A 233 -7.21 -10.82 9.15
C SER A 233 -8.68 -10.75 9.57
N VAL A 234 -9.58 -10.18 8.74
CA VAL A 234 -10.99 -10.00 9.12
C VAL A 234 -11.86 -11.01 8.39
N ASN A 235 -12.42 -11.97 9.13
CA ASN A 235 -13.30 -13.00 8.59
C ASN A 235 -14.71 -12.49 8.26
N ASP A 236 -15.22 -11.54 9.05
CA ASP A 236 -16.59 -11.01 8.88
C ASP A 236 -16.59 -9.76 8.01
N ALA A 237 -16.89 -9.94 6.74
CA ALA A 237 -16.98 -8.83 5.76
C ALA A 237 -18.07 -7.80 6.13
N ALA A 238 -19.08 -8.17 6.94
CA ALA A 238 -20.13 -7.25 7.35
C ALA A 238 -19.60 -6.11 8.23
N LEU A 239 -18.47 -6.30 8.91
CA LEU A 239 -17.81 -5.24 9.68
C LEU A 239 -17.35 -4.07 8.79
N LEU A 240 -16.77 -4.37 7.62
CA LEU A 240 -16.37 -3.34 6.67
C LEU A 240 -17.59 -2.62 6.07
N THR A 241 -18.63 -3.38 5.73
CA THR A 241 -19.89 -2.82 5.24
C THR A 241 -20.50 -1.89 6.29
N GLY A 242 -20.60 -2.33 7.54
CA GLY A 242 -21.15 -1.53 8.64
C GLY A 242 -20.34 -0.23 8.88
N PHE A 243 -19.02 -0.29 8.81
CA PHE A 243 -18.15 0.89 8.90
C PHE A 243 -18.40 1.86 7.74
N THR A 244 -18.53 1.35 6.52
CA THR A 244 -18.81 2.17 5.33
C THR A 244 -20.18 2.82 5.40
N ASP A 245 -21.21 2.08 5.81
CA ASP A 245 -22.57 2.58 5.98
C ASP A 245 -22.66 3.65 7.07
N ALA A 246 -21.98 3.44 8.20
CA ALA A 246 -21.93 4.43 9.28
C ALA A 246 -21.23 5.72 8.80
N SER A 247 -20.16 5.61 8.04
CA SER A 247 -19.45 6.75 7.45
C SER A 247 -20.33 7.52 6.47
N ALA A 248 -21.06 6.81 5.60
CA ALA A 248 -21.98 7.42 4.64
C ALA A 248 -23.16 8.13 5.34
N LYS A 249 -23.73 7.53 6.39
CA LYS A 249 -24.77 8.16 7.22
C LYS A 249 -24.26 9.42 7.89
N LEU A 250 -23.04 9.39 8.44
CA LEU A 250 -22.43 10.57 9.07
C LEU A 250 -22.20 11.68 8.04
N PHE A 251 -21.68 11.34 6.87
CA PHE A 251 -21.51 12.29 5.76
C PHE A 251 -22.87 12.92 5.38
N GLY A 252 -23.89 12.11 5.10
CA GLY A 252 -25.24 12.60 4.76
C GLY A 252 -25.82 13.53 5.83
N ALA A 253 -25.70 13.15 7.10
CA ALA A 253 -26.17 13.96 8.22
C ALA A 253 -25.40 15.29 8.39
N SER A 254 -24.18 15.39 7.88
CA SER A 254 -23.39 16.62 7.92
C SER A 254 -23.78 17.64 6.82
N GLN A 255 -24.56 17.21 5.81
CA GLN A 255 -24.96 18.04 4.68
C GLN A 255 -26.17 18.93 5.06
N THR A 256 -25.96 19.91 5.92
CA THR A 256 -26.98 20.84 6.40
C THR A 256 -26.43 22.25 6.48
N SER A 257 -27.29 23.25 6.23
CA SER A 257 -26.93 24.68 6.33
C SER A 257 -27.05 25.24 7.77
N LYS A 258 -27.49 24.42 8.73
CA LYS A 258 -27.71 24.85 10.11
C LYS A 258 -26.78 24.11 11.06
N PRO A 259 -26.28 24.79 12.11
CA PRO A 259 -25.53 24.10 13.16
C PRO A 259 -26.45 23.11 13.90
N ALA A 260 -25.87 22.04 14.40
CA ALA A 260 -26.62 21.08 15.22
C ALA A 260 -27.20 21.77 16.47
N ALA A 261 -28.43 21.40 16.83
CA ALA A 261 -29.16 22.04 17.93
C ALA A 261 -28.37 22.09 19.25
N ARG A 262 -27.52 21.09 19.53
CA ARG A 262 -26.66 21.05 20.73
C ARG A 262 -25.61 22.16 20.81
N TYR A 263 -25.36 22.89 19.70
CA TYR A 263 -24.43 24.01 19.64
C TYR A 263 -25.15 25.38 19.62
N LEU A 264 -26.48 25.36 19.55
CA LEU A 264 -27.25 26.59 19.67
C LEU A 264 -27.29 26.94 21.15
N ALA A 265 -26.79 28.12 21.52
CA ALA A 265 -26.87 28.58 22.89
C ALA A 265 -28.34 28.56 23.32
N THR A 266 -28.65 27.94 24.46
CA THR A 266 -29.91 28.16 25.15
C THR A 266 -29.86 29.59 25.63
N ALA A 267 -30.62 30.45 24.93
CA ALA A 267 -30.80 31.84 25.35
C ALA A 267 -31.54 31.88 26.71
#